data_a8977bdebd4fb6cce76bec1904eb4dfb
#
_entry.id   a8977bdebd4fb6cce76bec1904eb4dfb
#
_cell.length_a   1.000
_cell.length_b   1.000
_cell.length_c   1.000
_cell.angle_alpha   90.00
_cell.angle_beta   90.00
_cell.angle_gamma   90.00
#
_symmetry.space_group_name_H-M   'P 1'
#
loop_
_entity.id
_entity.type
_entity.pdbx_description
1 polymer ?
#
loop_
_entity_poly.entity_id
_entity_poly.type
_entity_poly.pdbx_seq_one_letter_code
_entity_poly.pdbx_strand_id
1 'polypeptide(L)'
;MITITQSIFETHVPAFRDVESRTFEAILPTIQRVLESTYEYLMIPEDEGLSEVISAYVSLKAAYDVLPQLDLVLTENGFAVVSNTNLAPASRDRVASLQERLRKDKSVAYDKLLMALMDIPTWKDANGSR
;
A
#
# COMPACT_ATOMS: atom_id res chain seq x y z
N MET A 1 -13.13 -10.62 3.31
CA MET A 1 -12.11 -9.58 3.03
C MET A 1 -10.75 -10.09 3.46
N ILE A 2 -9.71 -9.82 2.66
CA ILE A 2 -8.36 -10.30 2.96
C ILE A 2 -7.76 -9.59 4.16
N THR A 3 -6.65 -10.16 4.70
CA THR A 3 -5.88 -9.53 5.77
C THR A 3 -4.48 -9.19 5.22
N ILE A 4 -4.00 -7.98 5.49
CA ILE A 4 -2.68 -7.56 5.08
C ILE A 4 -1.76 -7.57 6.30
N THR A 5 -0.86 -8.56 6.35
CA THR A 5 0.14 -8.68 7.41
C THR A 5 1.34 -7.80 7.11
N GLN A 6 2.22 -7.61 8.11
CA GLN A 6 3.45 -6.87 7.91
C GLN A 6 4.29 -7.47 6.78
N SER A 7 4.38 -8.80 6.70
CA SER A 7 5.12 -9.49 5.66
C SER A 7 4.56 -9.20 4.27
N ILE A 8 3.24 -9.22 4.12
CA ILE A 8 2.58 -8.90 2.86
C ILE A 8 2.84 -7.45 2.48
N PHE A 9 2.68 -6.55 3.45
CA PHE A 9 2.91 -5.12 3.22
C PHE A 9 4.34 -4.86 2.73
N GLU A 10 5.34 -5.42 3.40
CA GLU A 10 6.74 -5.24 3.05
C GLU A 10 7.09 -5.85 1.69
N THR A 11 6.40 -6.92 1.29
CA THR A 11 6.58 -7.54 -0.03
C THR A 11 6.24 -6.55 -1.14
N HIS A 12 5.15 -5.79 -0.96
CA HIS A 12 4.68 -4.83 -1.97
C HIS A 12 5.31 -3.45 -1.81
N VAL A 13 5.84 -3.13 -0.65
CA VAL A 13 6.47 -1.84 -0.37
C VAL A 13 7.86 -2.06 0.24
N PRO A 14 8.85 -2.46 -0.60
CA PRO A 14 10.19 -2.80 -0.09
C PRO A 14 10.90 -1.67 0.66
N ALA A 15 10.55 -0.42 0.39
CA ALA A 15 11.14 0.72 1.09
C ALA A 15 10.83 0.72 2.60
N PHE A 16 9.79 -0.01 3.00
CA PHE A 16 9.40 -0.15 4.41
C PHE A 16 9.89 -1.46 5.01
N ARG A 17 10.74 -2.19 4.30
CA ARG A 17 11.30 -3.44 4.83
C ARG A 17 12.13 -3.14 6.09
N ASP A 18 12.05 -4.05 7.05
CA ASP A 18 12.79 -3.98 8.31
C ASP A 18 12.33 -2.87 9.27
N VAL A 19 11.12 -2.32 9.05
CA VAL A 19 10.54 -1.41 10.05
C VAL A 19 10.14 -2.21 11.29
N GLU A 20 10.16 -1.54 12.45
CA GLU A 20 9.74 -2.18 13.69
C GLU A 20 8.25 -2.53 13.65
N SER A 21 7.88 -3.60 14.37
CA SER A 21 6.49 -4.05 14.46
C SER A 21 5.54 -2.95 14.93
N ARG A 22 5.98 -2.14 15.92
CA ARG A 22 5.15 -1.03 16.41
C ARG A 22 4.90 0.04 15.33
N THR A 23 5.84 0.20 14.40
CA THR A 23 5.67 1.12 13.28
C THR A 23 4.61 0.60 12.34
N PHE A 24 4.66 -0.70 12.04
CA PHE A 24 3.61 -1.32 11.24
C PHE A 24 2.26 -1.20 11.92
N GLU A 25 2.19 -1.42 13.23
CA GLU A 25 0.94 -1.28 14.00
C GLU A 25 0.38 0.14 13.89
N ALA A 26 1.25 1.15 13.85
CA ALA A 26 0.82 2.55 13.69
C ALA A 26 0.27 2.82 12.28
N ILE A 27 0.75 2.09 11.29
CA ILE A 27 0.30 2.22 9.90
C ILE A 27 -0.99 1.42 9.66
N LEU A 28 -1.21 0.38 10.44
CA LEU A 28 -2.31 -0.57 10.24
C LEU A 28 -3.69 0.07 10.11
N PRO A 29 -4.08 1.08 10.91
CA PRO A 29 -5.37 1.73 10.72
C PRO A 29 -5.56 2.33 9.33
N THR A 30 -4.50 2.88 8.74
CA THR A 30 -4.56 3.39 7.37
C THR A 30 -4.71 2.26 6.37
N ILE A 31 -4.00 1.14 6.56
CA ILE A 31 -4.14 -0.05 5.72
C ILE A 31 -5.58 -0.55 5.76
N GLN A 32 -6.16 -0.66 6.95
CA GLN A 32 -7.54 -1.13 7.10
C GLN A 32 -8.54 -0.20 6.44
N ARG A 33 -8.36 1.11 6.60
CA ARG A 33 -9.25 2.09 5.96
C ARG A 33 -9.19 1.99 4.44
N VAL A 34 -7.97 1.91 3.88
CA VAL A 34 -7.79 1.77 2.43
C VAL A 34 -8.39 0.46 1.94
N LEU A 35 -8.19 -0.62 2.68
CA LEU A 35 -8.74 -1.93 2.34
C LEU A 35 -10.27 -1.89 2.27
N GLU A 36 -10.91 -1.39 3.32
CA GLU A 36 -12.36 -1.30 3.39
C GLU A 36 -12.92 -0.40 2.29
N SER A 37 -12.31 0.77 2.08
CA SER A 37 -12.72 1.70 1.03
C SER A 37 -12.61 1.09 -0.35
N THR A 38 -11.55 0.31 -0.60
CA THR A 38 -11.32 -0.33 -1.89
C THR A 38 -12.38 -1.39 -2.16
N TYR A 39 -12.67 -2.24 -1.16
CA TYR A 39 -13.72 -3.25 -1.29
C TYR A 39 -15.07 -2.64 -1.57
N GLU A 40 -15.40 -1.58 -0.85
CA GLU A 40 -16.68 -0.89 -0.99
C GLU A 40 -16.80 -0.17 -2.33
N TYR A 41 -15.80 0.63 -2.66
CA TYR A 41 -15.83 1.44 -3.89
C TYR A 41 -15.86 0.59 -5.16
N LEU A 42 -15.06 -0.46 -5.21
CA LEU A 42 -14.99 -1.34 -6.37
C LEU A 42 -15.96 -2.51 -6.31
N MET A 43 -16.71 -2.64 -5.22
CA MET A 43 -17.66 -3.74 -5.03
C MET A 43 -16.99 -5.10 -5.27
N ILE A 44 -15.85 -5.31 -4.59
CA ILE A 44 -15.02 -6.50 -4.80
C ILE A 44 -15.71 -7.75 -4.26
N PRO A 45 -15.87 -8.80 -5.10
CA PRO A 45 -16.47 -10.05 -4.65
C PRO A 45 -15.48 -10.87 -3.81
N GLU A 46 -16.00 -11.83 -3.06
CA GLU A 46 -15.18 -12.79 -2.33
C GLU A 46 -14.59 -13.79 -3.35
N ASP A 47 -13.32 -13.57 -3.69
CA ASP A 47 -12.61 -14.38 -4.66
C ASP A 47 -11.12 -14.41 -4.27
N GLU A 48 -10.64 -15.60 -3.90
CA GLU A 48 -9.25 -15.79 -3.48
C GLU A 48 -8.24 -15.43 -4.56
N GLY A 49 -8.63 -15.55 -5.82
CA GLY A 49 -7.76 -15.19 -6.95
C GLY A 49 -7.43 -13.70 -7.01
N LEU A 50 -8.15 -12.87 -6.28
CA LEU A 50 -7.92 -11.43 -6.24
C LEU A 50 -6.97 -11.00 -5.12
N SER A 51 -6.59 -11.89 -4.22
CA SER A 51 -5.81 -11.55 -3.02
C SER A 51 -4.52 -10.82 -3.33
N GLU A 52 -3.75 -11.27 -4.32
CA GLU A 52 -2.47 -10.68 -4.69
C GLU A 52 -2.65 -9.24 -5.21
N VAL A 53 -3.56 -9.03 -6.14
CA VAL A 53 -3.76 -7.69 -6.75
C VAL A 53 -4.37 -6.72 -5.75
N ILE A 54 -5.25 -7.19 -4.86
CA ILE A 54 -5.80 -6.36 -3.79
C ILE A 54 -4.71 -5.96 -2.80
N SER A 55 -3.90 -6.93 -2.35
CA SER A 55 -2.80 -6.68 -1.41
C SER A 55 -1.80 -5.67 -1.97
N ALA A 56 -1.44 -5.81 -3.23
CA ALA A 56 -0.50 -4.91 -3.89
C ALA A 56 -1.03 -3.48 -3.91
N TYR A 57 -2.25 -3.29 -4.38
CA TYR A 57 -2.82 -1.95 -4.48
C TYR A 57 -3.01 -1.31 -3.10
N VAL A 58 -3.60 -2.04 -2.16
CA VAL A 58 -3.88 -1.50 -0.81
C VAL A 58 -2.59 -1.15 -0.09
N SER A 59 -1.58 -2.01 -0.16
CA SER A 59 -0.29 -1.75 0.48
C SER A 59 0.38 -0.50 -0.08
N LEU A 60 0.42 -0.36 -1.41
CA LEU A 60 1.03 0.80 -2.07
C LEU A 60 0.26 2.09 -1.80
N LYS A 61 -1.07 2.02 -1.84
CA LYS A 61 -1.91 3.19 -1.55
C LYS A 61 -1.77 3.64 -0.10
N ALA A 62 -1.77 2.70 0.85
CA ALA A 62 -1.59 3.02 2.26
C ALA A 62 -0.22 3.63 2.52
N ALA A 63 0.83 3.07 1.92
CA ALA A 63 2.19 3.61 2.04
C ALA A 63 2.26 5.03 1.49
N TYR A 64 1.66 5.27 0.34
CA TYR A 64 1.60 6.59 -0.26
C TYR A 64 0.90 7.59 0.67
N ASP A 65 -0.22 7.18 1.27
CA ASP A 65 -1.02 8.05 2.14
C ASP A 65 -0.32 8.39 3.46
N VAL A 66 0.43 7.43 4.05
CA VAL A 66 1.09 7.67 5.35
C VAL A 66 2.45 8.37 5.21
N LEU A 67 3.09 8.28 4.05
CA LEU A 67 4.45 8.75 3.89
C LEU A 67 4.66 10.20 4.37
N PRO A 68 3.80 11.17 4.02
CA PRO A 68 3.97 12.55 4.48
C PRO A 68 3.78 12.74 5.99
N GLN A 69 3.19 11.74 6.66
CA GLN A 69 2.84 11.82 8.08
C GLN A 69 3.89 11.15 8.98
N LEU A 70 4.89 10.53 8.38
CA LEU A 70 5.90 9.78 9.11
C LEU A 70 7.21 10.56 9.19
N ASP A 71 7.88 10.43 10.34
CA ASP A 71 9.25 10.91 10.48
C ASP A 71 10.17 9.86 9.88
N LEU A 72 10.74 10.15 8.72
CA LEU A 72 11.59 9.22 8.00
C LEU A 72 13.05 9.56 8.20
N VAL A 73 13.88 8.54 8.36
CA VAL A 73 15.33 8.66 8.40
C VAL A 73 15.94 7.73 7.36
N LEU A 74 17.15 8.08 6.93
CA LEU A 74 17.91 7.24 6.02
C LEU A 74 18.72 6.25 6.86
N THR A 75 18.60 4.95 6.55
CA THR A 75 19.38 3.89 7.16
C THR A 75 20.19 3.17 6.09
N GLU A 76 21.07 2.24 6.52
CA GLU A 76 21.82 1.40 5.60
C GLU A 76 20.92 0.57 4.68
N ASN A 77 19.75 0.21 5.17
CA ASN A 77 18.78 -0.63 4.45
C ASN A 77 17.69 0.19 3.74
N GLY A 78 17.81 1.51 3.70
CA GLY A 78 16.83 2.39 3.07
C GLY A 78 16.17 3.33 4.07
N PHE A 79 14.89 3.62 3.85
CA PHE A 79 14.14 4.48 4.76
C PHE A 79 13.64 3.67 5.95
N ALA A 80 13.71 4.28 7.13
CA ALA A 80 13.10 3.73 8.33
C ALA A 80 12.29 4.81 9.03
N VAL A 81 11.24 4.41 9.73
CA VAL A 81 10.46 5.31 10.57
C VAL A 81 11.07 5.29 11.97
N VAL A 82 11.38 6.46 12.51
CA VAL A 82 12.00 6.55 13.82
C VAL A 82 11.22 7.46 14.74
N SER A 83 11.31 7.18 16.03
CA SER A 83 10.69 7.98 17.08
C SER A 83 11.72 8.78 17.87
N ASN A 84 12.99 8.65 17.56
CA ASN A 84 14.04 9.37 18.27
C ASN A 84 14.83 10.26 17.32
N THR A 85 15.60 11.21 17.90
CA THR A 85 16.32 12.22 17.12
C THR A 85 17.76 11.84 16.84
N ASN A 86 18.18 10.62 17.16
CA ASN A 86 19.57 10.19 16.99
C ASN A 86 19.95 9.91 15.53
N LEU A 87 18.96 9.72 14.66
CA LEU A 87 19.19 9.46 13.25
C LEU A 87 18.83 10.70 12.43
N ALA A 88 19.62 10.96 11.40
CA ALA A 88 19.36 12.10 10.52
C ALA A 88 18.05 11.88 9.75
N PRO A 89 17.19 12.89 9.61
CA PRO A 89 16.01 12.78 8.76
C PRO A 89 16.40 12.50 7.31
N ALA A 90 15.55 11.77 6.58
CA ALA A 90 15.73 11.56 5.16
C ALA A 90 15.63 12.91 4.42
N SER A 91 16.42 13.08 3.38
CA SER A 91 16.39 14.31 2.59
C SER A 91 15.04 14.46 1.90
N ARG A 92 14.63 15.70 1.65
CA ARG A 92 13.38 16.00 0.95
C ARG A 92 13.34 15.37 -0.43
N ASP A 93 14.48 15.37 -1.12
CA ASP A 93 14.57 14.80 -2.46
C ASP A 93 14.34 13.30 -2.46
N ARG A 94 14.84 12.60 -1.44
CA ARG A 94 14.64 11.16 -1.32
C ARG A 94 13.19 10.84 -0.97
N VAL A 95 12.59 11.60 -0.06
CA VAL A 95 11.19 11.42 0.30
C VAL A 95 10.30 11.70 -0.90
N ALA A 96 10.58 12.78 -1.63
CA ALA A 96 9.82 13.13 -2.84
C ALA A 96 9.97 12.06 -3.92
N SER A 97 11.17 11.51 -4.10
CA SER A 97 11.41 10.43 -5.06
C SER A 97 10.66 9.16 -4.69
N LEU A 98 10.65 8.80 -3.41
CA LEU A 98 9.89 7.64 -2.94
C LEU A 98 8.39 7.86 -3.13
N GLN A 99 7.90 9.04 -2.79
CA GLN A 99 6.48 9.38 -2.95
C GLN A 99 6.06 9.29 -4.41
N GLU A 100 6.88 9.79 -5.33
CA GLU A 100 6.59 9.71 -6.77
C GLU A 100 6.60 8.26 -7.26
N ARG A 101 7.52 7.44 -6.77
CA ARG A 101 7.56 6.02 -7.10
C ARG A 101 6.29 5.31 -6.60
N LEU A 102 5.90 5.58 -5.36
CA LEU A 102 4.67 4.99 -4.80
C LEU A 102 3.44 5.43 -5.58
N ARG A 103 3.40 6.68 -6.03
CA ARG A 103 2.30 7.18 -6.85
C ARG A 103 2.17 6.39 -8.14
N LYS A 104 3.29 6.16 -8.82
CA LYS A 104 3.30 5.37 -10.06
C LYS A 104 2.94 3.92 -9.81
N ASP A 105 3.55 3.32 -8.78
CA ASP A 105 3.35 1.90 -8.48
C ASP A 105 1.90 1.62 -8.08
N LYS A 106 1.29 2.50 -7.27
CA LYS A 106 -0.11 2.30 -6.90
C LYS A 106 -1.05 2.44 -8.09
N SER A 107 -0.72 3.31 -9.03
CA SER A 107 -1.54 3.47 -10.25
C SER A 107 -1.47 2.23 -11.11
N VAL A 108 -0.29 1.65 -11.28
CA VAL A 108 -0.12 0.38 -12.02
C VAL A 108 -0.86 -0.75 -11.29
N ALA A 109 -0.73 -0.80 -9.96
CA ALA A 109 -1.42 -1.82 -9.17
C ALA A 109 -2.95 -1.68 -9.27
N TYR A 110 -3.45 -0.46 -9.31
CA TYR A 110 -4.87 -0.21 -9.49
C TYR A 110 -5.37 -0.73 -10.85
N ASP A 111 -4.62 -0.46 -11.91
CA ASP A 111 -4.96 -0.95 -13.24
C ASP A 111 -4.98 -2.47 -13.28
N LYS A 112 -4.00 -3.13 -12.64
CA LYS A 112 -3.96 -4.59 -12.55
C LYS A 112 -5.16 -5.13 -11.77
N LEU A 113 -5.56 -4.46 -10.72
CA LEU A 113 -6.74 -4.86 -9.95
C LEU A 113 -8.00 -4.75 -10.82
N LEU A 114 -8.17 -3.65 -11.54
CA LEU A 114 -9.32 -3.49 -12.44
C LEU A 114 -9.32 -4.55 -13.53
N MET A 115 -8.17 -4.88 -14.11
CA MET A 115 -8.06 -5.92 -15.12
C MET A 115 -8.49 -7.28 -14.56
N ALA A 116 -8.05 -7.60 -13.34
CA ALA A 116 -8.45 -8.84 -12.69
C ALA A 116 -9.95 -8.89 -12.42
N LEU A 117 -10.55 -7.76 -12.00
CA LEU A 117 -11.99 -7.67 -11.78
C LEU A 117 -12.76 -7.85 -13.09
N MET A 118 -12.26 -7.29 -14.19
CA MET A 118 -12.89 -7.41 -15.51
C MET A 118 -12.88 -8.86 -16.03
N ASP A 119 -12.01 -9.71 -15.50
CA ASP A 119 -12.00 -11.14 -15.84
C ASP A 119 -13.07 -11.92 -15.11
N ILE A 120 -13.77 -11.30 -14.17
CA ILE A 120 -14.87 -11.94 -13.43
C ILE A 120 -16.19 -11.54 -14.09
N PRO A 121 -16.90 -12.47 -14.78
CA PRO A 121 -18.09 -12.11 -15.58
C PRO A 121 -19.18 -11.40 -14.79
N THR A 122 -19.46 -11.83 -13.57
CA THR A 122 -20.48 -11.20 -12.75
C THR A 122 -20.12 -9.77 -12.37
N TRP A 123 -18.86 -9.50 -12.07
CA TRP A 123 -18.38 -8.15 -11.79
C TRP A 123 -18.43 -7.27 -13.03
N LYS A 124 -17.96 -7.80 -14.16
CA LYS A 124 -17.93 -7.09 -15.44
C LYS A 124 -19.33 -6.69 -15.87
N ASP A 125 -20.30 -7.60 -15.75
CA ASP A 125 -21.68 -7.33 -16.15
C ASP A 125 -22.30 -6.22 -15.31
N ALA A 126 -21.97 -6.17 -14.01
CA ALA A 126 -22.51 -5.16 -13.09
C ALA A 126 -21.78 -3.81 -13.20
N ASN A 127 -20.50 -3.78 -13.59
CA ASN A 127 -19.64 -2.62 -13.46
C ASN A 127 -18.90 -2.21 -14.74
N GLY A 128 -19.00 -2.95 -15.81
CA GLY A 128 -18.19 -2.77 -17.01
C GLY A 128 -18.38 -1.43 -17.74
N SER A 129 -19.43 -0.69 -17.39
CA SER A 129 -19.72 0.63 -17.99
C SER A 129 -19.24 1.79 -17.13
N ARG A 130 -18.59 1.54 -16.02
CA ARG A 130 -18.09 2.58 -15.12
C ARG A 130 -16.92 3.36 -15.68
#